data_2167211702e21bf8b4757acced8098e6
#
_entry.id   2167211702e21bf8b4757acced8098e6
#
_cell.length_a   1.000
_cell.length_b   1.000
_cell.length_c   1.000
_cell.angle_alpha   90.00
_cell.angle_beta   90.00
_cell.angle_gamma   90.00
#
_symmetry.space_group_name_H-M   'P 1'
#
loop_
_entity.id
_entity.type
_entity.pdbx_description
1 polymer ?
#
loop_
_entity_poly.entity_id
_entity_poly.type
_entity_poly.pdbx_seq_one_letter_code
_entity_poly.pdbx_strand_id
1 'polypeptide(L)'
;GIKFSNDESFLKKSIDEAGICVLHAPLFHPAMKNVAPIRRELGVKTFFNMLGPMVNPSFPKNQMVGVFNLELQRLYGYLYQQTDKNYSIVHALDGYDEISLTGKTKVISNQSETMFSPENLGVSQIQQQEIFGGNTVDDAAKIFINVIDGKGTEAQNNVVCANAGLAISTSKQINHKEGFELAKESLLSGKAKQSLDKL
;
A
#
# COMPACT_ATOMS: atom_id res chain seq x y z
N GLY A 1 -7.30 -3.93 -16.95
CA GLY A 1 -6.90 -3.51 -18.30
C GLY A 1 -5.56 -2.76 -18.34
N ILE A 2 -4.91 -2.57 -17.17
CA ILE A 2 -3.62 -1.86 -17.09
C ILE A 2 -2.52 -2.72 -17.72
N LYS A 3 -1.72 -2.10 -18.62
CA LYS A 3 -0.59 -2.75 -19.27
C LYS A 3 0.64 -2.68 -18.36
N PHE A 4 1.28 -3.81 -18.09
CA PHE A 4 2.58 -3.86 -17.43
C PHE A 4 3.72 -3.83 -18.44
N SER A 5 4.72 -3.00 -18.18
CA SER A 5 5.91 -2.86 -19.01
C SER A 5 7.15 -2.60 -18.15
N ASN A 6 8.32 -2.97 -18.65
CA ASN A 6 9.62 -2.54 -18.14
C ASN A 6 10.34 -1.59 -19.10
N ASP A 7 9.65 -1.10 -20.10
CA ASP A 7 10.15 -0.04 -20.98
C ASP A 7 10.19 1.29 -20.24
N GLU A 8 11.37 1.89 -20.18
CA GLU A 8 11.61 3.12 -19.40
C GLU A 8 10.80 4.31 -19.93
N SER A 9 10.64 4.42 -21.24
CA SER A 9 9.89 5.52 -21.86
C SER A 9 8.39 5.40 -21.54
N PHE A 10 7.86 4.18 -21.56
CA PHE A 10 6.48 3.90 -21.13
C PHE A 10 6.24 4.26 -19.67
N LEU A 11 7.17 3.88 -18.78
CA LEU A 11 7.05 4.17 -17.34
C LEU A 11 7.15 5.67 -17.04
N LYS A 12 8.08 6.38 -17.69
CA LYS A 12 8.18 7.84 -17.57
C LYS A 12 6.89 8.53 -18.05
N LYS A 13 6.37 8.12 -19.19
CA LYS A 13 5.10 8.64 -19.70
C LYS A 13 3.95 8.41 -18.73
N SER A 14 3.85 7.22 -18.13
CA SER A 14 2.82 6.92 -17.12
C SER A 14 2.92 7.85 -15.91
N ILE A 15 4.14 8.11 -15.42
CA ILE A 15 4.35 9.07 -14.33
C ILE A 15 3.97 10.49 -14.74
N ASP A 16 4.36 10.93 -15.93
CA ASP A 16 4.12 12.30 -16.40
C ASP A 16 2.62 12.56 -16.65
N GLU A 17 1.89 11.59 -17.18
CA GLU A 17 0.47 11.75 -17.55
C GLU A 17 -0.49 11.36 -16.43
N ALA A 18 -0.24 10.23 -15.76
CA ALA A 18 -1.12 9.68 -14.72
C ALA A 18 -0.66 9.98 -13.28
N GLY A 19 0.60 10.36 -13.09
CA GLY A 19 1.21 10.53 -11.77
C GLY A 19 1.57 9.22 -11.07
N ILE A 20 1.32 8.07 -11.71
CA ILE A 20 1.63 6.73 -11.19
C ILE A 20 2.15 5.81 -12.29
N CYS A 21 2.93 4.80 -11.90
CA CYS A 21 3.25 3.66 -12.75
C CYS A 21 3.29 2.37 -11.92
N VAL A 22 3.20 1.22 -12.59
CA VAL A 22 3.24 -0.10 -11.96
C VAL A 22 4.53 -0.81 -12.35
N LEU A 23 5.44 -1.00 -11.37
CA LEU A 23 6.65 -1.78 -11.54
C LEU A 23 6.35 -3.25 -11.22
N HIS A 24 5.88 -4.01 -12.22
CA HIS A 24 5.52 -5.41 -12.05
C HIS A 24 6.78 -6.26 -11.82
N ALA A 25 6.98 -6.73 -10.60
CA ALA A 25 8.22 -7.39 -10.14
C ALA A 25 8.78 -8.47 -11.09
N PRO A 26 7.98 -9.37 -11.72
CA PRO A 26 8.50 -10.37 -12.66
C PRO A 26 9.20 -9.80 -13.89
N LEU A 27 8.92 -8.53 -14.26
CA LEU A 27 9.58 -7.86 -15.39
C LEU A 27 10.91 -7.22 -14.98
N PHE A 28 11.06 -6.81 -13.70
CA PHE A 28 12.24 -6.12 -13.18
C PHE A 28 13.24 -7.05 -12.49
N HIS A 29 12.79 -8.22 -12.04
CA HIS A 29 13.62 -9.21 -11.34
C HIS A 29 13.54 -10.58 -12.05
N PRO A 30 14.24 -10.75 -13.19
CA PRO A 30 14.16 -12.00 -13.98
C PRO A 30 14.54 -13.26 -13.18
N ALA A 31 15.47 -13.12 -12.22
CA ALA A 31 15.85 -14.23 -11.33
C ALA A 31 14.68 -14.76 -10.49
N MET A 32 13.67 -13.96 -10.23
CA MET A 32 12.47 -14.39 -9.51
C MET A 32 11.67 -15.45 -10.27
N LYS A 33 11.78 -15.51 -11.61
CA LYS A 33 11.15 -16.56 -12.42
C LYS A 33 11.67 -17.96 -12.05
N ASN A 34 12.94 -18.05 -11.72
CA ASN A 34 13.59 -19.33 -11.36
C ASN A 34 13.18 -19.82 -9.96
N VAL A 35 12.88 -18.91 -9.05
CA VAL A 35 12.48 -19.25 -7.67
C VAL A 35 10.97 -19.37 -7.48
N ALA A 36 10.15 -18.81 -8.37
CA ALA A 36 8.70 -18.81 -8.25
C ALA A 36 8.09 -20.23 -8.19
N PRO A 37 8.51 -21.23 -9.02
CA PRO A 37 8.01 -22.60 -8.91
C PRO A 37 8.34 -23.23 -7.55
N ILE A 38 9.61 -23.09 -7.11
CA ILE A 38 10.09 -23.64 -5.84
C ILE A 38 9.32 -23.05 -4.65
N ARG A 39 9.10 -21.72 -4.65
CA ARG A 39 8.30 -21.06 -3.61
C ARG A 39 6.86 -21.59 -3.55
N ARG A 40 6.27 -21.88 -4.70
CA ARG A 40 4.91 -22.43 -4.79
C ARG A 40 4.85 -23.84 -4.23
N GLU A 41 5.84 -24.69 -4.54
CA GLU A 41 5.94 -26.06 -4.03
C GLU A 41 6.18 -26.09 -2.52
N LEU A 42 7.03 -25.21 -2.01
CA LEU A 42 7.33 -25.13 -0.56
C LEU A 42 6.12 -24.68 0.26
N GLY A 43 5.24 -23.84 -0.28
CA GLY A 43 4.03 -23.35 0.40
C GLY A 43 4.29 -22.56 1.69
N VAL A 44 5.55 -22.17 1.96
CA VAL A 44 5.95 -21.44 3.18
C VAL A 44 6.49 -20.04 2.84
N LYS A 45 6.40 -19.14 3.81
CA LYS A 45 7.04 -17.82 3.70
C LYS A 45 8.57 -18.00 3.72
N THR A 46 9.24 -17.46 2.72
CA THR A 46 10.68 -17.50 2.56
C THR A 46 11.27 -16.11 2.63
N PHE A 47 12.59 -16.00 2.68
CA PHE A 47 13.31 -14.72 2.59
C PHE A 47 12.87 -13.85 1.40
N PHE A 48 12.51 -14.47 0.26
CA PHE A 48 12.00 -13.73 -0.89
C PHE A 48 10.68 -12.98 -0.65
N ASN A 49 9.90 -13.36 0.36
CA ASN A 49 8.70 -12.62 0.75
C ASN A 49 9.03 -11.28 1.44
N MET A 50 10.25 -11.16 1.95
CA MET A 50 10.73 -9.98 2.67
C MET A 50 11.51 -9.02 1.77
N LEU A 51 12.01 -9.46 0.62
CA LEU A 51 12.89 -8.64 -0.23
C LEU A 51 12.15 -7.56 -1.03
N GLY A 52 10.88 -7.77 -1.38
CA GLY A 52 10.15 -6.91 -2.31
C GLY A 52 10.30 -5.40 -2.05
N PRO A 53 10.03 -4.92 -0.83
CA PRO A 53 10.17 -3.51 -0.50
C PRO A 53 11.60 -2.98 -0.59
N MET A 54 12.60 -3.84 -0.38
CA MET A 54 14.02 -3.47 -0.32
C MET A 54 14.69 -3.40 -1.69
N VAL A 55 14.08 -4.02 -2.72
CA VAL A 55 14.66 -4.16 -4.06
C VAL A 55 13.88 -3.36 -5.12
N ASN A 56 13.14 -2.33 -4.72
CA ASN A 56 12.45 -1.46 -5.65
C ASN A 56 13.45 -0.76 -6.58
N PRO A 57 13.38 -0.97 -7.91
CA PRO A 57 14.37 -0.45 -8.85
C PRO A 57 14.33 1.08 -9.03
N SER A 58 13.29 1.74 -8.54
CA SER A 58 13.19 3.22 -8.58
C SER A 58 13.91 3.91 -7.43
N PHE A 59 14.40 3.16 -6.42
CA PHE A 59 15.06 3.70 -5.23
C PHE A 59 14.34 4.91 -4.62
N PRO A 60 13.03 4.81 -4.31
CA PRO A 60 12.23 5.95 -3.89
C PRO A 60 12.75 6.56 -2.58
N LYS A 61 12.67 7.90 -2.47
CA LYS A 61 13.00 8.61 -1.23
C LYS A 61 11.93 8.44 -0.15
N ASN A 62 10.68 8.31 -0.55
CA ASN A 62 9.55 8.08 0.35
C ASN A 62 9.02 6.68 0.13
N GLN A 63 8.79 5.92 1.19
CA GLN A 63 8.38 4.54 1.08
C GLN A 63 7.41 4.13 2.18
N MET A 64 6.26 3.60 1.80
CA MET A 64 5.34 2.92 2.70
C MET A 64 5.44 1.41 2.47
N VAL A 65 5.54 0.64 3.55
CA VAL A 65 5.77 -0.80 3.51
C VAL A 65 4.83 -1.50 4.46
N GLY A 66 4.03 -2.43 3.95
CA GLY A 66 3.24 -3.35 4.75
C GLY A 66 4.02 -4.62 5.10
N VAL A 67 3.86 -5.09 6.31
CA VAL A 67 4.52 -6.30 6.81
C VAL A 67 3.54 -7.21 7.55
N PHE A 68 3.74 -8.50 7.46
CA PHE A 68 2.80 -9.50 7.93
C PHE A 68 2.96 -9.90 9.41
N ASN A 69 3.96 -9.37 10.13
CA ASN A 69 4.12 -9.55 11.58
C ASN A 69 5.02 -8.48 12.19
N LEU A 70 4.97 -8.37 13.53
CA LEU A 70 5.72 -7.39 14.32
C LEU A 70 7.24 -7.65 14.32
N GLU A 71 7.69 -8.89 14.17
CA GLU A 71 9.11 -9.23 14.11
C GLU A 71 9.74 -8.64 12.84
N LEU A 72 9.09 -8.83 11.70
CA LEU A 72 9.51 -8.25 10.43
C LEU A 72 9.41 -6.73 10.45
N GLN A 73 8.38 -6.17 11.10
CA GLN A 73 8.23 -4.73 11.25
C GLN A 73 9.43 -4.12 11.99
N ARG A 74 9.88 -4.77 13.08
CA ARG A 74 11.06 -4.35 13.84
C ARG A 74 12.33 -4.47 13.02
N LEU A 75 12.51 -5.60 12.31
CA LEU A 75 13.66 -5.81 11.43
C LEU A 75 13.77 -4.71 10.36
N TYR A 76 12.66 -4.40 9.71
CA TYR A 76 12.60 -3.32 8.72
C TYR A 76 12.88 -1.95 9.35
N GLY A 77 12.37 -1.70 10.58
CA GLY A 77 12.68 -0.49 11.32
C GLY A 77 14.18 -0.28 11.45
N TYR A 78 14.93 -1.31 11.87
CA TYR A 78 16.40 -1.24 11.96
C TYR A 78 17.09 -1.02 10.62
N LEU A 79 16.59 -1.62 9.55
CA LEU A 79 17.16 -1.44 8.21
C LEU A 79 16.91 -0.03 7.67
N TYR A 80 15.67 0.47 7.79
CA TYR A 80 15.31 1.79 7.28
C TYR A 80 15.95 2.94 8.06
N GLN A 81 16.21 2.78 9.36
CA GLN A 81 16.92 3.75 10.20
C GLN A 81 18.34 4.06 9.67
N GLN A 82 18.93 3.15 8.89
CA GLN A 82 20.25 3.33 8.27
C GLN A 82 20.19 4.03 6.91
N THR A 83 19.03 4.56 6.53
CA THR A 83 18.80 5.23 5.24
C THR A 83 18.31 6.66 5.46
N ASP A 84 18.49 7.49 4.43
CA ASP A 84 17.94 8.87 4.42
C ASP A 84 16.49 8.93 3.88
N LYS A 85 15.77 7.81 3.91
CA LYS A 85 14.39 7.74 3.41
C LYS A 85 13.39 8.26 4.43
N ASN A 86 12.31 8.87 3.94
CA ASN A 86 11.07 8.97 4.68
C ASN A 86 10.32 7.65 4.54
N TYR A 87 9.98 7.01 5.64
CA TYR A 87 9.32 5.72 5.58
C TYR A 87 8.21 5.58 6.62
N SER A 88 7.26 4.72 6.30
CA SER A 88 6.30 4.16 7.24
C SER A 88 6.18 2.65 7.03
N ILE A 89 6.41 1.88 8.08
CA ILE A 89 6.27 0.43 8.09
C ILE A 89 5.01 0.12 8.88
N VAL A 90 4.03 -0.50 8.24
CA VAL A 90 2.70 -0.70 8.78
C VAL A 90 2.39 -2.18 9.04
N HIS A 91 1.74 -2.45 10.17
CA HIS A 91 1.20 -3.77 10.52
C HIS A 91 -0.03 -3.60 11.40
N ALA A 92 -1.18 -4.11 10.97
CA ALA A 92 -2.37 -4.20 11.80
C ALA A 92 -2.27 -5.41 12.74
N LEU A 93 -2.62 -5.22 14.02
CA LEU A 93 -2.44 -6.26 15.05
C LEU A 93 -3.32 -7.50 14.84
N ASP A 94 -4.33 -7.38 14.00
CA ASP A 94 -5.22 -8.47 13.57
C ASP A 94 -4.74 -9.20 12.31
N GLY A 95 -3.49 -8.91 11.84
CA GLY A 95 -2.75 -9.72 10.88
C GLY A 95 -2.64 -9.15 9.47
N TYR A 96 -3.22 -7.98 9.19
CA TYR A 96 -3.07 -7.34 7.89
C TYR A 96 -1.71 -6.61 7.77
N ASP A 97 -1.15 -6.62 6.58
CA ASP A 97 0.05 -5.87 6.21
C ASP A 97 -0.26 -4.44 5.72
N GLU A 98 -1.42 -3.92 6.12
CA GLU A 98 -1.92 -2.58 5.84
C GLU A 98 -2.86 -2.12 6.97
N ILE A 99 -3.35 -0.89 6.91
CA ILE A 99 -4.35 -0.38 7.87
C ILE A 99 -5.69 -0.99 7.52
N SER A 100 -6.20 -1.84 8.41
CA SER A 100 -7.47 -2.55 8.22
C SER A 100 -8.69 -1.78 8.74
N LEU A 101 -8.50 -0.91 9.72
CA LEU A 101 -9.54 -0.28 10.55
C LEU A 101 -10.41 -1.28 11.35
N THR A 102 -10.09 -2.58 11.30
CA THR A 102 -10.75 -3.64 12.10
C THR A 102 -10.16 -3.75 13.49
N GLY A 103 -9.05 -3.08 13.74
CA GLY A 103 -8.35 -3.08 15.01
C GLY A 103 -7.26 -2.01 15.07
N LYS A 104 -6.37 -2.17 16.06
CA LYS A 104 -5.22 -1.27 16.19
C LYS A 104 -4.14 -1.61 15.16
N THR A 105 -3.50 -0.58 14.68
CA THR A 105 -2.39 -0.66 13.71
C THR A 105 -1.13 -0.07 14.32
N LYS A 106 -0.02 -0.78 14.21
CA LYS A 106 1.31 -0.30 14.56
C LYS A 106 1.99 0.30 13.33
N VAL A 107 2.56 1.48 13.49
CA VAL A 107 3.36 2.16 12.47
C VAL A 107 4.72 2.53 13.03
N ILE A 108 5.79 2.14 12.34
CA ILE A 108 7.16 2.60 12.59
C ILE A 108 7.55 3.54 11.45
N SER A 109 7.97 4.75 11.78
CA SER A 109 8.43 5.76 10.83
C SER A 109 9.83 6.26 11.20
N ASN A 110 10.41 7.11 10.35
CA ASN A 110 11.65 7.81 10.68
C ASN A 110 11.51 8.82 11.83
N GLN A 111 10.28 9.17 12.23
CA GLN A 111 10.01 10.13 13.29
C GLN A 111 9.58 9.47 14.60
N SER A 112 8.85 8.37 14.53
CA SER A 112 8.22 7.76 15.72
C SER A 112 7.80 6.32 15.48
N GLU A 113 7.57 5.62 16.60
CA GLU A 113 6.84 4.37 16.65
C GLU A 113 5.50 4.65 17.33
N THR A 114 4.41 4.39 16.62
CA THR A 114 3.06 4.72 17.09
C THR A 114 2.12 3.52 16.97
N MET A 115 1.18 3.45 17.89
CA MET A 115 0.02 2.58 17.84
C MET A 115 -1.20 3.46 17.69
N PHE A 116 -1.97 3.30 16.62
CA PHE A 116 -3.21 4.04 16.47
C PHE A 116 -4.41 3.13 16.28
N SER A 117 -5.57 3.66 16.58
CA SER A 117 -6.87 3.04 16.36
C SER A 117 -7.69 3.86 15.36
N PRO A 118 -8.76 3.31 14.77
CA PRO A 118 -9.60 4.02 13.81
C PRO A 118 -10.08 5.39 14.28
N GLU A 119 -10.35 5.53 15.58
CA GLU A 119 -10.83 6.77 16.21
C GLU A 119 -9.80 7.92 16.09
N ASN A 120 -8.51 7.61 15.97
CA ASN A 120 -7.48 8.63 15.77
C ASN A 120 -7.63 9.33 14.39
N LEU A 121 -8.26 8.67 13.43
CA LEU A 121 -8.63 9.25 12.13
C LEU A 121 -10.03 9.88 12.13
N GLY A 122 -10.79 9.70 13.22
CA GLY A 122 -12.17 10.16 13.34
C GLY A 122 -13.18 9.22 12.69
N VAL A 123 -12.82 7.95 12.51
CA VAL A 123 -13.70 6.90 11.96
C VAL A 123 -13.94 5.79 12.99
N SER A 124 -15.05 5.08 12.84
CA SER A 124 -15.36 3.95 13.72
C SER A 124 -14.58 2.70 13.30
N GLN A 125 -14.32 1.82 14.28
CA GLN A 125 -13.84 0.48 13.99
C GLN A 125 -14.88 -0.29 13.18
N ILE A 126 -14.42 -1.03 12.18
CA ILE A 126 -15.25 -1.83 11.27
C ILE A 126 -15.04 -3.34 11.47
N GLN A 127 -15.87 -4.15 10.84
CA GLN A 127 -15.74 -5.60 10.85
C GLN A 127 -15.01 -6.10 9.60
N GLN A 128 -14.32 -7.24 9.70
CA GLN A 128 -13.58 -7.82 8.56
C GLN A 128 -14.46 -8.07 7.33
N GLN A 129 -15.74 -8.43 7.53
CA GLN A 129 -16.69 -8.66 6.46
C GLN A 129 -16.97 -7.40 5.63
N GLU A 130 -16.85 -6.20 6.21
CA GLU A 130 -17.09 -4.93 5.53
C GLU A 130 -16.01 -4.56 4.51
N ILE A 131 -14.82 -5.17 4.65
CA ILE A 131 -13.68 -5.00 3.74
C ILE A 131 -13.35 -6.26 2.95
N PHE A 132 -14.28 -7.23 2.94
CA PHE A 132 -14.07 -8.46 2.18
C PHE A 132 -13.93 -8.16 0.67
N GLY A 133 -12.83 -8.62 0.08
CA GLY A 133 -12.44 -8.32 -1.31
C GLY A 133 -13.14 -9.16 -2.39
N GLY A 134 -14.15 -9.98 -2.04
CA GLY A 134 -14.82 -10.89 -2.98
C GLY A 134 -14.15 -12.26 -3.07
N ASN A 135 -14.78 -13.16 -3.82
CA ASN A 135 -14.32 -14.55 -3.99
C ASN A 135 -13.52 -14.75 -5.29
N THR A 136 -13.60 -13.81 -6.21
CA THR A 136 -12.97 -13.88 -7.53
C THR A 136 -12.22 -12.59 -7.84
N VAL A 137 -11.31 -12.66 -8.83
CA VAL A 137 -10.63 -11.46 -9.36
C VAL A 137 -11.64 -10.45 -9.92
N ASP A 138 -12.70 -10.92 -10.55
CA ASP A 138 -13.74 -10.06 -11.10
C ASP A 138 -14.52 -9.33 -10.00
N ASP A 139 -14.79 -9.99 -8.87
CA ASP A 139 -15.43 -9.34 -7.71
C ASP A 139 -14.51 -8.26 -7.13
N ALA A 140 -13.23 -8.59 -6.94
CA ALA A 140 -12.24 -7.64 -6.47
C ALA A 140 -12.11 -6.42 -7.40
N ALA A 141 -12.09 -6.65 -8.71
CA ALA A 141 -12.04 -5.58 -9.71
C ALA A 141 -13.27 -4.67 -9.65
N LYS A 142 -14.48 -5.25 -9.48
CA LYS A 142 -15.72 -4.46 -9.31
C LYS A 142 -15.67 -3.61 -8.04
N ILE A 143 -15.23 -4.19 -6.93
CA ILE A 143 -15.07 -3.45 -5.66
C ILE A 143 -14.08 -2.30 -5.85
N PHE A 144 -12.91 -2.56 -6.45
CA PHE A 144 -11.90 -1.55 -6.74
C PHE A 144 -12.47 -0.38 -7.56
N ILE A 145 -13.18 -0.69 -8.67
CA ILE A 145 -13.78 0.34 -9.52
C ILE A 145 -14.86 1.12 -8.76
N ASN A 146 -15.70 0.46 -7.96
CA ASN A 146 -16.70 1.14 -7.16
C ASN A 146 -16.06 2.11 -6.15
N VAL A 147 -14.99 1.71 -5.47
CA VAL A 147 -14.27 2.58 -4.54
C VAL A 147 -13.69 3.79 -5.28
N ILE A 148 -12.98 3.56 -6.39
CA ILE A 148 -12.35 4.63 -7.19
C ILE A 148 -13.39 5.59 -7.80
N ASP A 149 -14.59 5.09 -8.12
CA ASP A 149 -15.72 5.92 -8.57
C ASP A 149 -16.42 6.69 -7.43
N GLY A 150 -15.94 6.56 -6.17
CA GLY A 150 -16.57 7.16 -4.99
C GLY A 150 -17.87 6.46 -4.57
N LYS A 151 -18.15 5.26 -5.08
CA LYS A 151 -19.36 4.46 -4.82
C LYS A 151 -19.11 3.29 -3.88
N GLY A 152 -17.91 3.16 -3.32
CA GLY A 152 -17.59 2.17 -2.29
C GLY A 152 -18.42 2.38 -1.04
N THR A 153 -18.55 1.35 -0.20
CA THR A 153 -19.12 1.50 1.14
C THR A 153 -18.28 2.47 1.98
N GLU A 154 -18.85 3.02 3.04
CA GLU A 154 -18.09 3.87 3.96
C GLU A 154 -16.86 3.17 4.52
N ALA A 155 -16.98 1.90 4.90
CA ALA A 155 -15.88 1.08 5.39
C ALA A 155 -14.77 0.94 4.34
N GLN A 156 -15.11 0.59 3.10
CA GLN A 156 -14.16 0.45 1.99
C GLN A 156 -13.44 1.77 1.68
N ASN A 157 -14.19 2.87 1.59
CA ASN A 157 -13.62 4.18 1.34
C ASN A 157 -12.68 4.61 2.47
N ASN A 158 -13.07 4.41 3.73
CA ASN A 158 -12.26 4.78 4.90
C ASN A 158 -10.96 3.97 4.97
N VAL A 159 -10.99 2.65 4.70
CA VAL A 159 -9.78 1.81 4.68
C VAL A 159 -8.81 2.27 3.59
N VAL A 160 -9.30 2.50 2.37
CA VAL A 160 -8.47 2.99 1.26
C VAL A 160 -7.88 4.36 1.59
N CYS A 161 -8.69 5.27 2.13
CA CYS A 161 -8.23 6.61 2.53
C CYS A 161 -7.25 6.57 3.70
N ALA A 162 -7.38 5.63 4.65
CA ALA A 162 -6.43 5.47 5.76
C ALA A 162 -5.04 5.07 5.26
N ASN A 163 -4.97 4.11 4.34
CA ASN A 163 -3.71 3.67 3.73
C ASN A 163 -3.10 4.75 2.82
N ALA A 164 -3.91 5.35 1.94
CA ALA A 164 -3.46 6.46 1.10
C ALA A 164 -3.02 7.67 1.95
N GLY A 165 -3.73 7.96 3.03
CA GLY A 165 -3.40 9.02 3.98
C GLY A 165 -2.06 8.81 4.67
N LEU A 166 -1.72 7.56 5.04
CA LEU A 166 -0.41 7.23 5.59
C LEU A 166 0.70 7.44 4.55
N ALA A 167 0.47 7.05 3.29
CA ALA A 167 1.43 7.30 2.20
C ALA A 167 1.65 8.80 1.95
N ILE A 168 0.57 9.60 1.94
CA ILE A 168 0.63 11.06 1.83
C ILE A 168 1.38 11.67 3.02
N SER A 169 1.06 11.24 4.23
CA SER A 169 1.74 11.65 5.47
C SER A 169 3.24 11.37 5.40
N THR A 170 3.62 10.18 4.97
CA THR A 170 5.03 9.78 4.81
C THR A 170 5.77 10.68 3.81
N SER A 171 5.13 10.99 2.68
CA SER A 171 5.79 11.78 1.62
C SER A 171 5.82 13.28 1.91
N LYS A 172 4.78 13.82 2.54
CA LYS A 172 4.65 15.26 2.83
C LYS A 172 5.13 15.65 4.23
N GLN A 173 5.46 14.68 5.08
CA GLN A 173 5.85 14.88 6.49
C GLN A 173 4.79 15.66 7.30
N ILE A 174 3.52 15.35 7.07
CA ILE A 174 2.34 15.84 7.79
C ILE A 174 1.79 14.73 8.69
N ASN A 175 0.87 15.06 9.60
CA ASN A 175 0.24 14.05 10.44
C ASN A 175 -0.72 13.14 9.65
N HIS A 176 -0.98 11.94 10.16
CA HIS A 176 -1.75 10.92 9.44
C HIS A 176 -3.22 11.34 9.23
N LYS A 177 -3.83 12.04 10.19
CA LYS A 177 -5.21 12.52 10.05
C LYS A 177 -5.35 13.55 8.92
N GLU A 178 -4.40 14.46 8.80
CA GLU A 178 -4.35 15.41 7.68
C GLU A 178 -4.15 14.68 6.34
N GLY A 179 -3.25 13.68 6.30
CA GLY A 179 -3.08 12.80 5.13
C GLY A 179 -4.36 12.07 4.76
N PHE A 180 -5.11 11.57 5.75
CA PHE A 180 -6.40 10.90 5.55
C PHE A 180 -7.44 11.83 4.91
N GLU A 181 -7.57 13.07 5.38
CA GLU A 181 -8.49 14.04 4.80
C GLU A 181 -8.12 14.40 3.34
N LEU A 182 -6.83 14.54 3.04
CA LEU A 182 -6.35 14.76 1.67
C LEU A 182 -6.67 13.55 0.75
N ALA A 183 -6.50 12.33 1.26
CA ALA A 183 -6.87 11.12 0.52
C ALA A 183 -8.38 11.06 0.24
N LYS A 184 -9.19 11.39 1.25
CA LYS A 184 -10.64 11.45 1.15
C LYS A 184 -11.11 12.52 0.14
N GLU A 185 -10.50 13.70 0.17
CA GLU A 185 -10.74 14.75 -0.84
C GLU A 185 -10.41 14.23 -2.26
N SER A 186 -9.25 13.59 -2.44
CA SER A 186 -8.83 13.05 -3.73
C SER A 186 -9.78 11.99 -4.27
N LEU A 187 -10.27 11.09 -3.40
CA LEU A 187 -11.22 10.07 -3.76
C LEU A 187 -12.58 10.69 -4.17
N LEU A 188 -13.16 11.51 -3.30
CA LEU A 188 -14.51 12.07 -3.48
C LEU A 188 -14.58 13.11 -4.60
N SER A 189 -13.51 13.84 -4.87
CA SER A 189 -13.43 14.78 -6.00
C SER A 189 -13.20 14.11 -7.36
N GLY A 190 -12.94 12.79 -7.38
CA GLY A 190 -12.65 12.03 -8.59
C GLY A 190 -11.20 12.20 -9.12
N LYS A 191 -10.31 12.89 -8.40
CA LYS A 191 -8.89 13.03 -8.79
C LYS A 191 -8.19 11.68 -8.87
N ALA A 192 -8.45 10.78 -7.92
CA ALA A 192 -7.92 9.41 -7.93
C ALA A 192 -8.38 8.62 -9.17
N LYS A 193 -9.65 8.75 -9.56
CA LYS A 193 -10.19 8.15 -10.78
C LYS A 193 -9.52 8.70 -12.03
N GLN A 194 -9.32 10.02 -12.10
CA GLN A 194 -8.64 10.65 -13.24
C GLN A 194 -7.21 10.15 -13.44
N SER A 195 -6.46 9.88 -12.35
CA SER A 195 -5.13 9.26 -12.44
C SER A 195 -5.21 7.83 -12.99
N LEU A 196 -6.16 7.03 -12.52
CA LEU A 196 -6.36 5.66 -13.00
C LEU A 196 -6.73 5.63 -14.49
N ASP A 197 -7.60 6.53 -14.94
CA ASP A 197 -8.07 6.58 -16.33
C ASP A 197 -6.99 6.97 -17.33
N LYS A 198 -5.89 7.58 -16.86
CA LYS A 198 -4.72 7.94 -17.68
C LYS A 198 -3.63 6.86 -17.71
N LEU A 199 -3.70 5.87 -16.81
CA LEU A 199 -2.74 4.78 -16.72
C LEU A 199 -3.03 3.67 -17.75
#